data_3ff21c93078485fc5502d0be43515aa4
#
_entry.id   3ff21c93078485fc5502d0be43515aa4
#
_cell.length_a   1.000
_cell.length_b   1.000
_cell.length_c   1.000
_cell.angle_alpha   90.00
_cell.angle_beta   90.00
_cell.angle_gamma   90.00
#
_symmetry.space_group_name_H-M   'P 1'
#
loop_
_entity.id
_entity.type
_entity.pdbx_description
1 polymer ?
#
loop_
_entity_poly.entity_id
_entity_poly.type
_entity_poly.pdbx_seq_one_letter_code
_entity_poly.pdbx_strand_id
1 'polypeptide(L)'
;MKPVFIAGPCVIESAELLDTVARELVRLNRKYGIDIIFKSSFDKANRTSIHSFRGPGLEKGLQMLADVKSKYGLRLLTDIHESWQAEPVGEVVDVIQI
;
A
#
# COMPACT_ATOMS: atom_id res chain seq x y z
N MET A 1 -24.36 6.67 0.46
CA MET A 1 -22.90 6.88 0.39
C MET A 1 -22.18 5.68 1.00
N LYS A 2 -21.24 5.09 0.28
CA LYS A 2 -20.42 4.02 0.84
C LYS A 2 -19.35 4.61 1.76
N PRO A 3 -19.15 4.07 2.96
CA PRO A 3 -18.02 4.48 3.77
C PRO A 3 -16.70 4.07 3.10
N VAL A 4 -15.70 4.93 3.22
CA VAL A 4 -14.36 4.68 2.69
C VAL A 4 -13.44 4.36 3.85
N PHE A 5 -12.73 3.26 3.74
CA PHE A 5 -11.74 2.83 4.75
C PHE A 5 -10.36 2.75 4.12
N ILE A 6 -9.36 3.07 4.90
CA ILE A 6 -7.96 2.91 4.51
C ILE A 6 -7.41 1.77 5.37
N ALA A 7 -6.93 0.72 4.73
CA ALA A 7 -6.47 -0.46 5.44
C ALA A 7 -5.38 -1.18 4.66
N GLY A 8 -4.51 -1.87 5.37
CA GLY A 8 -3.43 -2.64 4.80
C GLY A 8 -2.29 -2.84 5.80
N PRO A 9 -1.29 -3.64 5.47
CA PRO A 9 -0.13 -3.80 6.35
C PRO A 9 0.66 -2.50 6.44
N CYS A 10 1.11 -2.18 7.64
CA CYS A 10 1.83 -0.93 7.91
C CYS A 10 3.01 -0.73 6.94
N VAL A 11 3.76 -1.80 6.71
CA VAL A 11 4.89 -1.81 5.78
C VAL A 11 4.85 -3.09 4.95
N ILE A 12 5.35 -3.02 3.72
CA ILE A 12 5.45 -4.20 2.87
C ILE A 12 6.57 -5.10 3.39
N GLU A 13 6.19 -6.21 4.02
CA GLU A 13 7.17 -7.18 4.55
C GLU A 13 7.53 -8.23 3.50
N SER A 14 6.56 -8.68 2.72
CA SER A 14 6.77 -9.64 1.65
C SER A 14 5.63 -9.54 0.64
N ALA A 15 5.87 -10.02 -0.57
CA ALA A 15 4.83 -10.09 -1.60
C ALA A 15 3.70 -11.03 -1.18
N GLU A 16 4.03 -12.13 -0.49
CA GLU A 16 3.04 -13.09 -0.03
C GLU A 16 2.10 -12.49 1.01
N LEU A 17 2.66 -11.78 2.00
CA LEU A 17 1.84 -11.13 3.03
C LEU A 17 0.96 -10.05 2.42
N LEU A 18 1.52 -9.25 1.50
CA LEU A 18 0.79 -8.20 0.82
C LEU A 18 -0.40 -8.78 0.04
N ASP A 19 -0.18 -9.87 -0.69
CA ASP A 19 -1.22 -10.56 -1.45
C ASP A 19 -2.31 -11.13 -0.53
N THR A 20 -1.92 -11.76 0.57
CA THR A 20 -2.83 -12.34 1.54
C THR A 20 -3.77 -11.28 2.13
N VAL A 21 -3.21 -10.14 2.54
CA VAL A 21 -3.99 -9.05 3.12
C VAL A 21 -4.90 -8.44 2.05
N ALA A 22 -4.40 -8.20 0.85
CA ALA A 22 -5.20 -7.64 -0.24
C ALA A 22 -6.39 -8.52 -0.58
N ARG A 23 -6.18 -9.82 -0.66
CA ARG A 23 -7.26 -10.78 -0.93
C ARG A 23 -8.34 -10.73 0.13
N GLU A 24 -7.95 -10.67 1.41
CA GLU A 24 -8.90 -10.58 2.51
C GLU A 24 -9.70 -9.27 2.47
N LEU A 25 -9.04 -8.15 2.14
CA LEU A 25 -9.72 -6.87 2.05
C LEU A 25 -10.71 -6.82 0.88
N VAL A 26 -10.39 -7.47 -0.24
CA VAL A 26 -11.34 -7.62 -1.35
C VAL A 26 -12.58 -8.39 -0.90
N ARG A 27 -12.38 -9.46 -0.15
CA ARG A 27 -13.48 -10.26 0.40
C ARG A 27 -14.39 -9.42 1.28
N LEU A 28 -13.81 -8.58 2.14
CA LEU A 28 -14.56 -7.69 3.02
C LEU A 28 -15.32 -6.61 2.23
N ASN A 29 -14.69 -6.05 1.18
CA ASN A 29 -15.35 -5.09 0.30
C ASN A 29 -16.65 -5.67 -0.27
N ARG A 30 -16.56 -6.89 -0.78
CA ARG A 30 -17.72 -7.56 -1.39
C ARG A 30 -18.78 -7.92 -0.35
N LYS A 31 -18.35 -8.44 0.80
CA LYS A 31 -19.27 -8.90 1.82
C LYS A 31 -20.08 -7.76 2.43
N TYR A 32 -19.44 -6.63 2.70
CA TYR A 32 -20.06 -5.54 3.45
C TYR A 32 -20.42 -4.31 2.60
N GLY A 33 -20.14 -4.35 1.30
CA GLY A 33 -20.43 -3.22 0.40
C GLY A 33 -19.70 -1.95 0.79
N ILE A 34 -18.48 -2.07 1.27
CA ILE A 34 -17.64 -0.93 1.65
C ILE A 34 -16.59 -0.65 0.58
N ASP A 35 -15.90 0.48 0.70
CA ASP A 35 -14.85 0.88 -0.23
C ASP A 35 -13.55 0.99 0.53
N ILE A 36 -12.63 0.06 0.27
CA ILE A 36 -11.32 0.03 0.93
C ILE A 36 -10.25 0.53 -0.02
N ILE A 37 -9.48 1.52 0.43
CA ILE A 37 -8.24 1.92 -0.22
C ILE A 37 -7.12 1.14 0.45
N PHE A 38 -6.39 0.37 -0.33
CA PHE A 38 -5.31 -0.48 0.18
C PHE A 38 -4.07 0.37 0.44
N LYS A 39 -3.61 0.37 1.68
CA LYS A 39 -2.46 1.15 2.11
C LYS A 39 -1.33 0.26 2.58
N SER A 40 -0.11 0.54 2.11
CA SER A 40 1.10 0.00 2.71
C SER A 40 2.28 0.90 2.37
N SER A 41 3.24 1.00 3.27
CA SER A 41 4.44 1.80 3.06
C SER A 41 5.55 0.97 2.42
N PHE A 42 6.26 1.56 1.47
CA PHE A 42 7.45 0.93 0.88
C PHE A 42 8.71 1.20 1.71
N ASP A 43 8.68 2.23 2.57
CA ASP A 43 9.80 2.59 3.43
C ASP A 43 9.28 3.29 4.69
N LYS A 44 9.68 2.78 5.86
CA LYS A 44 9.40 3.40 7.16
C LYS A 44 10.58 4.27 7.59
N ALA A 45 10.80 5.35 6.85
CA ALA A 45 11.94 6.25 7.06
C ALA A 45 11.97 6.91 8.44
N ASN A 46 10.82 6.98 9.13
CA ASN A 46 10.72 7.57 10.47
C ASN A 46 11.05 6.61 11.62
N ARG A 47 11.45 5.37 11.32
CA ARG A 47 11.86 4.43 12.36
C ARG A 47 13.21 4.82 12.94
N THR A 48 13.31 4.79 14.25
CA THR A 48 14.52 5.25 14.97
C THR A 48 15.56 4.15 15.18
N SER A 49 15.15 2.87 15.14
CA SER A 49 16.06 1.75 15.34
C SER A 49 16.60 1.25 14.01
N ILE A 50 17.91 1.06 13.92
CA ILE A 50 18.55 0.49 12.75
C ILE A 50 18.19 -1.00 12.55
N HIS A 51 17.66 -1.63 13.59
CA HIS A 51 17.23 -3.04 13.53
C HIS A 51 15.77 -3.18 13.11
N SER A 52 15.01 -2.09 13.03
CA SER A 52 13.62 -2.13 12.60
C SER A 52 13.56 -2.33 11.08
N PHE A 53 12.65 -3.20 10.65
CA PHE A 53 12.41 -3.41 9.23
C PHE A 53 11.75 -2.16 8.63
N ARG A 54 12.37 -1.61 7.60
CA ARG A 54 11.91 -0.37 6.96
C ARG A 54 11.03 -0.61 5.73
N GLY A 55 11.18 -1.76 5.09
CA GLY A 55 10.45 -2.07 3.86
C GLY A 55 11.39 -2.36 2.68
N PRO A 56 10.81 -2.69 1.52
CA PRO A 56 11.59 -3.09 0.34
C PRO A 56 12.24 -1.93 -0.40
N GLY A 57 11.88 -0.69 -0.10
CA GLY A 57 12.33 0.48 -0.84
C GLY A 57 11.40 0.85 -1.97
N LEU A 58 11.67 1.99 -2.61
CA LEU A 58 10.75 2.60 -3.57
C LEU A 58 10.46 1.72 -4.78
N GLU A 59 11.48 1.32 -5.50
CA GLU A 59 11.30 0.64 -6.78
C GLU A 59 10.59 -0.71 -6.62
N LYS A 60 11.11 -1.53 -5.72
CA LYS A 60 10.54 -2.85 -5.44
C LYS A 60 9.16 -2.74 -4.81
N GLY A 61 8.99 -1.80 -3.90
CA GLY A 61 7.70 -1.56 -3.24
C GLY A 61 6.62 -1.13 -4.23
N LEU A 62 6.93 -0.23 -5.15
CA LEU A 62 5.98 0.19 -6.16
C LEU A 62 5.59 -0.95 -7.09
N GLN A 63 6.54 -1.83 -7.45
CA GLN A 63 6.23 -3.00 -8.26
C GLN A 63 5.26 -3.93 -7.54
N MET A 64 5.49 -4.17 -6.25
CA MET A 64 4.62 -5.01 -5.44
C MET A 64 3.22 -4.43 -5.31
N LEU A 65 3.10 -3.12 -5.13
CA LEU A 65 1.80 -2.43 -5.08
C LEU A 65 1.10 -2.48 -6.44
N ALA A 66 1.84 -2.28 -7.53
CA ALA A 66 1.28 -2.39 -8.88
C ALA A 66 0.72 -3.79 -9.15
N ASP A 67 1.39 -4.83 -8.66
CA ASP A 67 0.93 -6.21 -8.79
C ASP A 67 -0.39 -6.43 -8.05
N VAL A 68 -0.53 -5.86 -6.85
CA VAL A 68 -1.79 -5.92 -6.08
C VAL A 68 -2.91 -5.23 -6.85
N LYS A 69 -2.66 -4.05 -7.39
CA LYS A 69 -3.65 -3.31 -8.16
C LYS A 69 -4.09 -4.10 -9.40
N SER A 70 -3.13 -4.66 -10.12
CA SER A 70 -3.40 -5.45 -11.31
C SER A 70 -4.24 -6.69 -11.00
N LYS A 71 -3.92 -7.36 -9.89
CA LYS A 71 -4.58 -8.62 -9.51
C LYS A 71 -5.96 -8.41 -8.90
N TYR A 72 -6.13 -7.40 -8.05
CA TYR A 72 -7.34 -7.22 -7.24
C TYR A 72 -8.17 -6.00 -7.60
N GLY A 73 -7.65 -5.07 -8.38
CA GLY A 73 -8.37 -3.86 -8.76
C GLY A 73 -8.61 -2.89 -7.59
N LEU A 74 -7.86 -3.00 -6.52
CA LEU A 74 -7.95 -2.10 -5.37
C LEU A 74 -7.32 -0.75 -5.69
N ARG A 75 -7.92 0.33 -5.17
CA ARG A 75 -7.26 1.62 -5.15
C ARG A 75 -6.14 1.56 -4.12
N LEU A 76 -5.04 2.24 -4.41
CA LEU A 76 -3.83 2.17 -3.60
C LEU A 76 -3.51 3.50 -2.95
N LEU A 77 -2.95 3.44 -1.74
CA LEU A 77 -2.38 4.58 -1.04
C LEU A 77 -1.02 4.18 -0.49
N THR A 78 -0.04 5.05 -0.65
CA THR A 78 1.25 4.90 0.03
C THR A 78 1.76 6.27 0.45
N ASP A 79 2.75 6.31 1.32
CA ASP A 79 3.37 7.55 1.79
C ASP A 79 4.69 7.78 1.08
N ILE A 80 5.08 9.07 0.99
CA ILE A 80 6.37 9.48 0.45
C ILE A 80 7.19 10.18 1.53
N HIS A 81 8.51 10.18 1.37
CA HIS A 81 9.44 10.77 2.34
C HIS A 81 10.32 11.86 1.71
N GLU A 82 10.40 11.88 0.39
CA GLU A 82 11.16 12.88 -0.37
C GLU A 82 10.28 13.39 -1.51
N SER A 83 10.38 14.68 -1.81
CA SER A 83 9.51 15.30 -2.82
C SER A 83 9.65 14.67 -4.21
N TRP A 84 10.86 14.22 -4.56
CA TRP A 84 11.11 13.59 -5.88
C TRP A 84 10.35 12.26 -6.05
N GLN A 85 9.93 11.64 -4.94
CA GLN A 85 9.20 10.38 -4.99
C GLN A 85 7.76 10.54 -5.49
N ALA A 86 7.22 11.76 -5.42
CA ALA A 86 5.81 11.99 -5.78
C ALA A 86 5.49 11.59 -7.21
N GLU A 87 6.37 11.86 -8.16
CA GLU A 87 6.12 11.54 -9.55
C GLU A 87 6.09 10.02 -9.82
N PRO A 88 7.12 9.23 -9.48
CA PRO A 88 7.06 7.79 -9.69
C PRO A 88 5.97 7.11 -8.87
N VAL A 89 5.73 7.55 -7.65
CA VAL A 89 4.66 7.00 -6.80
C VAL A 89 3.28 7.28 -7.41
N GLY A 90 3.07 8.50 -7.90
CA GLY A 90 1.80 8.89 -8.50
C GLY A 90 1.43 8.12 -9.76
N GLU A 91 2.40 7.49 -10.41
CA GLU A 91 2.13 6.63 -11.56
C GLU A 91 1.51 5.29 -11.17
N VAL A 92 1.67 4.89 -9.92
CA VAL A 92 1.21 3.58 -9.44
C VAL A 92 0.01 3.70 -8.52
N VAL A 93 0.04 4.64 -7.58
CA VAL A 93 -0.99 4.73 -6.54
C VAL A 93 -2.03 5.80 -6.86
N ASP A 94 -3.18 5.69 -6.23
CA ASP A 94 -4.30 6.60 -6.41
C ASP A 94 -4.26 7.75 -5.41
N VAL A 95 -3.67 7.54 -4.25
CA VAL A 95 -3.57 8.54 -3.17
C VAL A 95 -2.15 8.54 -2.62
N ILE A 96 -1.58 9.72 -2.45
CA ILE A 96 -0.25 9.89 -1.85
C ILE A 96 -0.42 10.56 -0.50
N GLN A 97 0.14 9.94 0.53
CA GLN A 97 0.21 10.51 1.87
C GLN A 97 1.56 11.21 2.06
N ILE A 98 1.50 12.43 2.51
CA ILE A 98 2.70 13.26 2.73
C ILE A 98 3.09 13.26 4.20
#